data_93c024f203169c618d7e37d767b66775
#
_entry.id   93c024f203169c618d7e37d767b66775
#
_cell.length_a   1.000
_cell.length_b   1.000
_cell.length_c   1.000
_cell.angle_alpha   90.00
_cell.angle_beta   90.00
_cell.angle_gamma   90.00
#
_symmetry.space_group_name_H-M   'P 1'
#
loop_
_entity.id
_entity.type
_entity.pdbx_description
1 polymer ?
#
loop_
_entity_poly.entity_id
_entity_poly.type
_entity_poly.pdbx_seq_one_letter_code
_entity_poly.pdbx_strand_id
1 'polypeptide(L)'
;MATCTGGERGSILNPAMDRPDVLANIAEIRRQEMDRAREILGITQDWLGFVDSGFPEGDPKPPLPEGCFALEDVATAAEPLVRLLRSFRPHVVTTYDENGGYPHPDHIMCHQITVAAFEAAGDPDRYPDAGEPWQPLKLYYHHAFHRERIQSLHDEMERLGLESPYVERLSDWKPDPVHAARVTTRVPCAEYFPVRDKALLAHATQIDPEGPWFACPLHVHQSAWPTEDYELARSLVEVELPEDDLFAGVRELLETMES
;
A
#
# COMPACT_ATOMS: atom_id res chain seq x y z
N MET A 1 0.50 -5.84 -9.70
CA MET A 1 0.68 -5.70 -8.23
C MET A 1 1.47 -6.89 -7.73
N ALA A 2 2.48 -6.69 -6.88
CA ALA A 2 3.18 -7.77 -6.18
C ALA A 2 2.61 -7.91 -4.77
N THR A 3 2.26 -9.14 -4.36
CA THR A 3 1.72 -9.46 -3.03
C THR A 3 2.69 -10.40 -2.33
N CYS A 4 3.22 -9.97 -1.17
CA CYS A 4 4.28 -10.69 -0.49
C CYS A 4 3.78 -11.96 0.19
N THR A 5 2.69 -11.86 0.96
CA THR A 5 2.13 -12.93 1.80
C THR A 5 0.63 -13.12 1.59
N GLY A 6 0.08 -14.25 1.99
CA GLY A 6 -1.36 -14.52 1.91
C GLY A 6 -2.19 -13.92 3.05
N GLY A 7 -1.54 -13.35 4.06
CA GLY A 7 -2.22 -12.80 5.24
C GLY A 7 -2.89 -13.85 6.13
N GLU A 8 -2.47 -15.11 6.03
CA GLU A 8 -3.14 -16.27 6.66
C GLU A 8 -3.08 -16.28 8.19
N ARG A 9 -2.18 -15.47 8.80
CA ARG A 9 -2.08 -15.30 10.25
C ARG A 9 -2.75 -14.04 10.79
N GLY A 10 -3.26 -13.19 9.90
CA GLY A 10 -3.99 -11.98 10.31
C GLY A 10 -5.38 -12.32 10.85
N SER A 11 -5.81 -11.58 11.88
CA SER A 11 -7.15 -11.72 12.47
C SER A 11 -8.27 -11.47 11.46
N ILE A 12 -9.43 -12.10 11.66
CA ILE A 12 -10.66 -11.75 10.96
C ILE A 12 -11.23 -10.50 11.63
N LEU A 13 -11.37 -9.41 10.87
CA LEU A 13 -11.82 -8.11 11.37
C LEU A 13 -13.32 -7.86 11.12
N ASN A 14 -13.93 -8.62 10.20
CA ASN A 14 -15.36 -8.59 9.96
C ASN A 14 -16.09 -9.63 10.83
N PRO A 15 -16.89 -9.21 11.82
CA PRO A 15 -17.59 -10.13 12.74
C PRO A 15 -18.49 -11.16 12.03
N ALA A 16 -19.04 -10.80 10.87
CA ALA A 16 -19.87 -11.72 10.09
C ALA A 16 -19.06 -12.88 9.47
N MET A 17 -17.74 -12.73 9.35
CA MET A 17 -16.83 -13.73 8.81
C MET A 17 -16.06 -14.48 9.90
N ASP A 18 -16.14 -14.08 11.17
CA ASP A 18 -15.47 -14.76 12.29
C ASP A 18 -16.21 -16.04 12.69
N ARG A 19 -15.96 -17.09 11.90
CA ARG A 19 -16.59 -18.40 12.04
C ARG A 19 -15.54 -19.51 11.90
N PRO A 20 -15.73 -20.67 12.56
CA PRO A 20 -14.78 -21.78 12.53
C PRO A 20 -14.47 -22.31 11.12
N ASP A 21 -15.46 -22.34 10.22
CA ASP A 21 -15.31 -22.78 8.84
C ASP A 21 -14.46 -21.82 8.02
N VAL A 22 -14.54 -20.50 8.29
CA VAL A 22 -13.71 -19.46 7.65
C VAL A 22 -12.29 -19.55 8.16
N LEU A 23 -12.10 -19.64 9.47
CA LEU A 23 -10.77 -19.80 10.09
C LEU A 23 -10.03 -21.04 9.57
N ALA A 24 -10.73 -22.16 9.44
CA ALA A 24 -10.15 -23.41 8.94
C ALA A 24 -9.68 -23.33 7.48
N ASN A 25 -10.21 -22.38 6.68
CA ASN A 25 -9.92 -22.23 5.27
C ASN A 25 -9.37 -20.82 4.92
N ILE A 26 -8.85 -20.09 5.90
CA ILE A 26 -8.51 -18.67 5.78
C ILE A 26 -7.57 -18.35 4.62
N ALA A 27 -6.54 -19.17 4.39
CA ALA A 27 -5.58 -18.96 3.33
C ALA A 27 -6.22 -19.02 1.92
N GLU A 28 -7.11 -19.99 1.70
CA GLU A 28 -7.82 -20.12 0.44
C GLU A 28 -8.85 -18.99 0.26
N ILE A 29 -9.58 -18.66 1.32
CA ILE A 29 -10.58 -17.58 1.29
C ILE A 29 -9.89 -16.25 0.95
N ARG A 30 -8.75 -15.92 1.57
CA ARG A 30 -8.00 -14.68 1.30
C ARG A 30 -7.42 -14.63 -0.12
N ARG A 31 -7.02 -15.77 -0.68
CA ARG A 31 -6.65 -15.83 -2.10
C ARG A 31 -7.83 -15.49 -3.01
N GLN A 32 -9.01 -16.04 -2.74
CA GLN A 32 -10.22 -15.74 -3.50
C GLN A 32 -10.67 -14.29 -3.32
N GLU A 33 -10.51 -13.71 -2.13
CA GLU A 33 -10.75 -12.28 -1.88
C GLU A 33 -9.84 -11.40 -2.72
N MET A 34 -8.54 -11.70 -2.75
CA MET A 34 -7.56 -11.00 -3.57
C MET A 34 -7.87 -11.15 -5.07
N ASP A 35 -8.27 -12.34 -5.54
CA ASP A 35 -8.67 -12.54 -6.94
C ASP A 35 -9.85 -11.66 -7.33
N ARG A 36 -10.87 -11.56 -6.48
CA ARG A 36 -12.00 -10.66 -6.71
C ARG A 36 -11.59 -9.19 -6.69
N ALA A 37 -10.75 -8.79 -5.73
CA ALA A 37 -10.26 -7.41 -5.63
C ALA A 37 -9.47 -7.00 -6.88
N ARG A 38 -8.52 -7.84 -7.36
CA ARG A 38 -7.75 -7.55 -8.58
C ARG A 38 -8.61 -7.47 -9.83
N GLU A 39 -9.68 -8.28 -9.93
CA GLU A 39 -10.64 -8.22 -11.04
C GLU A 39 -11.42 -6.91 -11.03
N ILE A 40 -11.87 -6.46 -9.85
CA ILE A 40 -12.56 -5.18 -9.68
C ILE A 40 -11.65 -4.01 -10.07
N LEU A 41 -10.37 -4.07 -9.67
CA LEU A 41 -9.36 -3.05 -9.99
C LEU A 41 -8.89 -3.11 -11.44
N GLY A 42 -9.12 -4.22 -12.16
CA GLY A 42 -8.67 -4.41 -13.54
C GLY A 42 -7.15 -4.52 -13.66
N ILE A 43 -6.47 -5.10 -12.67
CA ILE A 43 -5.00 -5.20 -12.61
C ILE A 43 -4.54 -6.66 -12.67
N THR A 44 -3.27 -6.86 -13.02
CA THR A 44 -2.56 -8.13 -12.81
C THR A 44 -1.96 -8.20 -11.42
N GLN A 45 -1.81 -9.41 -10.88
CA GLN A 45 -1.26 -9.61 -9.55
C GLN A 45 -0.37 -10.86 -9.55
N ASP A 46 0.78 -10.76 -8.88
CA ASP A 46 1.76 -11.82 -8.70
C ASP A 46 2.00 -12.05 -7.21
N TRP A 47 2.01 -13.33 -6.81
CA TRP A 47 2.36 -13.72 -5.45
C TRP A 47 3.87 -13.94 -5.35
N LEU A 48 4.53 -13.31 -4.37
CA LEU A 48 5.94 -13.56 -4.09
C LEU A 48 6.16 -14.83 -3.27
N GLY A 49 5.11 -15.32 -2.58
CA GLY A 49 5.08 -16.66 -1.98
C GLY A 49 5.68 -16.76 -0.60
N PHE A 50 5.88 -15.65 0.11
CA PHE A 50 6.37 -15.66 1.49
C PHE A 50 5.27 -16.05 2.48
N VAL A 51 5.70 -16.56 3.64
CA VAL A 51 4.84 -16.93 4.76
C VAL A 51 4.53 -15.69 5.59
N ASP A 52 3.27 -15.44 5.87
CA ASP A 52 2.79 -14.33 6.71
C ASP A 52 3.44 -14.37 8.11
N SER A 53 3.93 -13.23 8.57
CA SER A 53 4.55 -13.10 9.90
C SER A 53 3.52 -12.97 11.03
N GLY A 54 2.30 -12.56 10.69
CA GLY A 54 1.32 -12.13 11.65
C GLY A 54 1.71 -10.81 12.34
N PHE A 55 0.83 -10.32 13.21
CA PHE A 55 1.10 -9.14 14.02
C PHE A 55 1.26 -9.55 15.49
N PRO A 56 2.48 -9.51 16.06
CA PRO A 56 2.70 -9.96 17.44
C PRO A 56 2.07 -8.99 18.43
N GLU A 57 1.16 -9.50 19.25
CA GLU A 57 0.48 -8.76 20.32
C GLU A 57 1.00 -9.21 21.69
N GLY A 58 0.92 -8.31 22.66
CA GLY A 58 1.34 -8.57 24.06
C GLY A 58 2.54 -7.73 24.51
N ASP A 59 2.83 -7.80 25.79
CA ASP A 59 3.98 -7.15 26.42
C ASP A 59 4.60 -8.13 27.45
N PRO A 60 5.83 -8.67 27.19
CA PRO A 60 6.61 -8.48 25.95
C PRO A 60 5.96 -9.14 24.73
N LYS A 61 6.23 -8.57 23.54
CA LYS A 61 5.76 -9.19 22.28
C LYS A 61 6.39 -10.57 22.10
N PRO A 62 5.62 -11.59 21.66
CA PRO A 62 6.18 -12.90 21.35
C PRO A 62 7.13 -12.81 20.14
N PRO A 63 8.08 -13.77 19.99
CA PRO A 63 8.92 -13.86 18.81
C PRO A 63 8.07 -14.14 17.56
N LEU A 64 8.54 -13.64 16.42
CA LEU A 64 7.93 -13.95 15.13
C LEU A 64 8.10 -15.44 14.80
N PRO A 65 7.17 -16.04 14.04
CA PRO A 65 7.27 -17.42 13.61
C PRO A 65 8.52 -17.67 12.75
N GLU A 66 9.18 -18.78 12.97
CA GLU A 66 10.34 -19.18 12.15
C GLU A 66 9.94 -19.33 10.66
N GLY A 67 10.80 -18.84 9.75
CA GLY A 67 10.58 -18.88 8.30
C GLY A 67 9.49 -17.95 7.79
N CYS A 68 9.02 -16.98 8.61
CA CYS A 68 8.09 -15.96 8.14
C CYS A 68 8.81 -14.84 7.37
N PHE A 69 8.06 -14.10 6.57
CA PHE A 69 8.55 -13.06 5.67
C PHE A 69 9.43 -12.01 6.36
N ALA A 70 9.03 -11.52 7.51
CA ALA A 70 9.77 -10.49 8.23
C ALA A 70 11.13 -10.96 8.80
N LEU A 71 11.41 -12.27 8.82
CA LEU A 71 12.69 -12.84 9.25
C LEU A 71 13.61 -13.24 8.07
N GLU A 72 13.14 -13.09 6.83
CA GLU A 72 13.96 -13.38 5.66
C GLU A 72 15.11 -12.38 5.52
N ASP A 73 16.22 -12.83 4.92
CA ASP A 73 17.28 -11.92 4.50
C ASP A 73 16.77 -11.00 3.37
N VAL A 74 16.95 -9.69 3.52
CA VAL A 74 16.41 -8.68 2.58
C VAL A 74 16.89 -8.91 1.16
N ALA A 75 18.17 -9.24 0.96
CA ALA A 75 18.70 -9.46 -0.38
C ALA A 75 18.10 -10.71 -1.03
N THR A 76 17.92 -11.77 -0.25
CA THR A 76 17.26 -13.00 -0.70
C THR A 76 15.78 -12.76 -1.01
N ALA A 77 15.07 -12.07 -0.13
CA ALA A 77 13.65 -11.78 -0.30
C ALA A 77 13.36 -10.76 -1.42
N ALA A 78 14.32 -9.91 -1.79
CA ALA A 78 14.18 -8.97 -2.90
C ALA A 78 14.28 -9.65 -4.28
N GLU A 79 14.91 -10.82 -4.41
CA GLU A 79 15.15 -11.46 -5.72
C GLU A 79 13.85 -11.69 -6.54
N PRO A 80 12.78 -12.29 -6.00
CA PRO A 80 11.54 -12.48 -6.77
C PRO A 80 10.93 -11.15 -7.21
N LEU A 81 11.07 -10.08 -6.44
CA LEU A 81 10.60 -8.75 -6.82
C LEU A 81 11.49 -8.14 -7.92
N VAL A 82 12.82 -8.30 -7.86
CA VAL A 82 13.74 -7.89 -8.95
C VAL A 82 13.35 -8.59 -10.25
N ARG A 83 13.11 -9.89 -10.21
CA ARG A 83 12.65 -10.69 -11.37
C ARG A 83 11.35 -10.14 -11.95
N LEU A 84 10.40 -9.79 -11.08
CA LEU A 84 9.13 -9.19 -11.49
C LEU A 84 9.33 -7.80 -12.10
N LEU A 85 10.15 -6.93 -11.49
CA LEU A 85 10.46 -5.60 -12.04
C LEU A 85 11.11 -5.70 -13.43
N ARG A 86 12.06 -6.61 -13.61
CA ARG A 86 12.73 -6.85 -14.90
C ARG A 86 11.81 -7.40 -15.98
N SER A 87 10.85 -8.26 -15.60
CA SER A 87 9.89 -8.86 -16.55
C SER A 87 8.76 -7.90 -16.91
N PHE A 88 8.18 -7.20 -15.90
CA PHE A 88 7.07 -6.28 -16.10
C PHE A 88 7.50 -4.91 -16.62
N ARG A 89 8.74 -4.47 -16.30
CA ARG A 89 9.34 -3.20 -16.73
C ARG A 89 8.54 -1.96 -16.33
N PRO A 90 8.17 -1.77 -15.06
CA PRO A 90 7.46 -0.59 -14.63
C PRO A 90 8.36 0.63 -14.64
N HIS A 91 7.82 1.80 -14.97
CA HIS A 91 8.53 3.07 -14.81
C HIS A 91 8.37 3.63 -13.39
N VAL A 92 7.25 3.35 -12.75
CA VAL A 92 6.90 3.82 -11.40
C VAL A 92 6.64 2.62 -10.50
N VAL A 93 7.18 2.67 -9.28
CA VAL A 93 6.95 1.68 -8.23
C VAL A 93 6.38 2.40 -7.01
N THR A 94 5.40 1.78 -6.35
CA THR A 94 4.83 2.28 -5.10
C THR A 94 4.93 1.23 -4.01
N THR A 95 5.20 1.65 -2.75
CA THR A 95 5.29 0.75 -1.61
C THR A 95 4.94 1.48 -0.31
N TYR A 96 5.05 0.81 0.83
CA TYR A 96 4.97 1.43 2.15
C TYR A 96 6.20 2.31 2.42
N ASP A 97 6.08 3.24 3.38
CA ASP A 97 7.22 3.92 3.98
C ASP A 97 8.04 2.97 4.89
N GLU A 98 9.12 3.46 5.46
CA GLU A 98 9.99 2.72 6.38
C GLU A 98 9.30 2.22 7.66
N ASN A 99 8.15 2.80 7.99
CA ASN A 99 7.33 2.42 9.14
C ASN A 99 6.20 1.43 8.77
N GLY A 100 6.07 1.10 7.46
CA GLY A 100 5.05 0.19 6.96
C GLY A 100 3.63 0.77 6.92
N GLY A 101 3.48 2.10 7.00
CA GLY A 101 2.19 2.77 7.20
C GLY A 101 1.62 2.58 8.61
N TYR A 102 1.76 1.41 9.18
CA TYR A 102 1.72 1.07 10.62
C TYR A 102 2.73 -0.08 10.84
N PRO A 103 3.23 -0.28 12.09
CA PRO A 103 4.42 -1.11 12.32
C PRO A 103 4.15 -2.62 12.24
N HIS A 104 3.54 -3.07 11.15
CA HIS A 104 3.41 -4.50 10.83
C HIS A 104 4.75 -5.02 10.30
N PRO A 105 5.26 -6.15 10.81
CA PRO A 105 6.55 -6.70 10.38
C PRO A 105 6.63 -6.91 8.87
N ASP A 106 5.58 -7.45 8.24
CA ASP A 106 5.54 -7.68 6.79
C ASP A 106 5.47 -6.40 5.96
N HIS A 107 4.84 -5.33 6.46
CA HIS A 107 4.82 -4.05 5.76
C HIS A 107 6.20 -3.39 5.77
N ILE A 108 6.90 -3.45 6.90
CA ILE A 108 8.28 -2.96 7.01
C ILE A 108 9.20 -3.76 6.09
N MET A 109 9.07 -5.09 6.06
CA MET A 109 9.85 -5.94 5.16
C MET A 109 9.49 -5.69 3.69
N CYS A 110 8.21 -5.48 3.36
CA CYS A 110 7.77 -5.08 2.03
C CYS A 110 8.46 -3.80 1.56
N HIS A 111 8.54 -2.77 2.42
CA HIS A 111 9.33 -1.58 2.16
C HIS A 111 10.79 -1.91 1.87
N GLN A 112 11.44 -2.68 2.75
CA GLN A 112 12.86 -3.00 2.64
C GLN A 112 13.21 -3.72 1.34
N ILE A 113 12.44 -4.77 0.99
CA ILE A 113 12.67 -5.50 -0.26
C ILE A 113 12.36 -4.67 -1.50
N THR A 114 11.37 -3.75 -1.42
CA THR A 114 11.02 -2.89 -2.56
C THR A 114 12.12 -1.87 -2.83
N VAL A 115 12.69 -1.24 -1.79
CA VAL A 115 13.84 -0.33 -1.93
C VAL A 115 15.05 -1.09 -2.49
N ALA A 116 15.37 -2.27 -1.93
CA ALA A 116 16.48 -3.09 -2.40
C ALA A 116 16.30 -3.55 -3.86
N ALA A 117 15.08 -3.93 -4.25
CA ALA A 117 14.76 -4.34 -5.61
C ALA A 117 14.80 -3.16 -6.59
N PHE A 118 14.29 -1.99 -6.20
CA PHE A 118 14.38 -0.76 -7.02
C PHE A 118 15.83 -0.39 -7.34
N GLU A 119 16.72 -0.46 -6.34
CA GLU A 119 18.14 -0.15 -6.49
C GLU A 119 18.92 -1.22 -7.28
N ALA A 120 18.41 -2.47 -7.29
CA ALA A 120 19.10 -3.59 -7.92
C ALA A 120 18.62 -3.90 -9.35
N ALA A 121 17.38 -3.55 -9.69
CA ALA A 121 16.74 -4.02 -10.90
C ALA A 121 17.43 -3.54 -12.19
N GLY A 122 18.07 -2.37 -12.16
CA GLY A 122 18.84 -1.82 -13.27
C GLY A 122 20.29 -2.30 -13.37
N ASP A 123 20.81 -2.96 -12.34
CA ASP A 123 22.22 -3.37 -12.27
C ASP A 123 22.38 -4.81 -12.79
N PRO A 124 23.13 -5.03 -13.90
CA PRO A 124 23.34 -6.36 -14.47
C PRO A 124 24.14 -7.31 -13.57
N ASP A 125 24.97 -6.77 -12.66
CA ASP A 125 25.83 -7.56 -11.76
C ASP A 125 25.06 -8.04 -10.51
N ARG A 126 23.90 -7.45 -10.24
CA ARG A 126 23.02 -7.85 -9.15
C ARG A 126 21.92 -8.78 -9.67
N TYR A 127 21.74 -9.93 -9.03
CA TYR A 127 20.76 -10.94 -9.43
C TYR A 127 20.85 -11.32 -10.92
N PRO A 128 22.01 -11.83 -11.40
CA PRO A 128 22.26 -12.08 -12.83
C PRO A 128 21.26 -13.03 -13.48
N ASP A 129 20.67 -13.94 -12.70
CA ASP A 129 19.68 -14.91 -13.16
C ASP A 129 18.22 -14.38 -13.12
N ALA A 130 18.02 -13.11 -12.73
CA ALA A 130 16.67 -12.54 -12.60
C ALA A 130 16.12 -11.91 -13.90
N GLY A 131 16.77 -12.11 -15.04
CA GLY A 131 16.38 -11.56 -16.35
C GLY A 131 17.13 -10.27 -16.70
N GLU A 132 16.82 -9.73 -17.89
CA GLU A 132 17.46 -8.52 -18.42
C GLU A 132 17.22 -7.30 -17.51
N PRO A 133 18.26 -6.50 -17.20
CA PRO A 133 18.12 -5.34 -16.33
C PRO A 133 17.08 -4.35 -16.79
N TRP A 134 16.35 -3.82 -15.83
CA TRP A 134 15.38 -2.76 -16.03
C TRP A 134 15.36 -1.80 -14.84
N GLN A 135 15.63 -0.51 -15.07
CA GLN A 135 15.61 0.50 -14.02
C GLN A 135 14.26 1.22 -13.98
N PRO A 136 13.43 1.01 -12.94
CA PRO A 136 12.29 1.89 -12.67
C PRO A 136 12.77 3.31 -12.40
N LEU A 137 12.01 4.31 -12.80
CA LEU A 137 12.43 5.71 -12.78
C LEU A 137 12.01 6.44 -11.50
N LYS A 138 10.89 6.05 -10.89
CA LYS A 138 10.38 6.70 -9.69
C LYS A 138 9.91 5.66 -8.66
N LEU A 139 10.17 5.95 -7.38
CA LEU A 139 9.69 5.19 -6.23
C LEU A 139 8.90 6.11 -5.30
N TYR A 140 7.69 5.69 -4.95
CA TYR A 140 6.82 6.41 -4.03
C TYR A 140 6.46 5.58 -2.80
N TYR A 141 6.29 6.28 -1.67
CA TYR A 141 5.69 5.74 -0.46
C TYR A 141 4.25 6.20 -0.32
N HIS A 142 3.36 5.29 0.09
CA HIS A 142 1.96 5.62 0.36
C HIS A 142 1.81 6.41 1.66
N HIS A 143 1.06 7.51 1.62
CA HIS A 143 0.70 8.32 2.79
C HIS A 143 -0.83 8.43 2.95
N ALA A 144 -1.54 7.30 3.03
CA ALA A 144 -3.01 7.27 3.11
C ALA A 144 -3.55 7.84 4.43
N PHE A 145 -2.79 7.72 5.53
CA PHE A 145 -3.22 8.10 6.88
C PHE A 145 -2.35 9.22 7.45
N HIS A 146 -2.63 10.45 7.11
CA HIS A 146 -2.02 11.62 7.72
C HIS A 146 -3.08 12.57 8.29
N ARG A 147 -2.65 13.40 9.27
CA ARG A 147 -3.56 14.23 10.07
C ARG A 147 -4.37 15.20 9.22
N GLU A 148 -3.78 15.82 8.20
CA GLU A 148 -4.44 16.81 7.36
C GLU A 148 -5.66 16.22 6.64
N ARG A 149 -5.50 15.02 6.05
CA ARG A 149 -6.60 14.29 5.41
C ARG A 149 -7.73 13.99 6.38
N ILE A 150 -7.41 13.44 7.55
CA ILE A 150 -8.41 13.10 8.56
C ILE A 150 -9.12 14.33 9.10
N GLN A 151 -8.39 15.46 9.29
CA GLN A 151 -8.97 16.74 9.72
C GLN A 151 -9.95 17.26 8.66
N SER A 152 -9.57 17.25 7.38
CA SER A 152 -10.43 17.70 6.28
C SER A 152 -11.73 16.90 6.17
N LEU A 153 -11.65 15.58 6.34
CA LEU A 153 -12.84 14.73 6.37
C LEU A 153 -13.74 15.02 7.58
N HIS A 154 -13.14 15.22 8.75
CA HIS A 154 -13.83 15.58 9.96
C HIS A 154 -14.59 16.91 9.81
N ASP A 155 -13.90 17.96 9.37
CA ASP A 155 -14.45 19.31 9.20
C ASP A 155 -15.63 19.31 8.21
N GLU A 156 -15.53 18.55 7.11
CA GLU A 156 -16.60 18.45 6.13
C GLU A 156 -17.81 17.67 6.67
N MET A 157 -17.59 16.59 7.43
CA MET A 157 -18.67 15.87 8.09
C MET A 157 -19.41 16.77 9.09
N GLU A 158 -18.69 17.54 9.93
CA GLU A 158 -19.29 18.49 10.84
C GLU A 158 -20.09 19.59 10.10
N ARG A 159 -19.53 20.13 9.00
CA ARG A 159 -20.21 21.12 8.16
C ARG A 159 -21.56 20.61 7.61
N LEU A 160 -21.63 19.29 7.33
CA LEU A 160 -22.83 18.61 6.84
C LEU A 160 -23.77 18.15 7.98
N GLY A 161 -23.40 18.34 9.24
CA GLY A 161 -24.17 17.87 10.41
C GLY A 161 -24.15 16.35 10.59
N LEU A 162 -23.10 15.70 10.07
CA LEU A 162 -22.88 14.25 10.23
C LEU A 162 -22.01 13.99 11.46
N GLU A 163 -22.24 12.87 12.11
CA GLU A 163 -21.39 12.40 13.21
C GLU A 163 -20.04 11.94 12.64
N SER A 164 -18.95 12.54 13.14
CA SER A 164 -17.61 12.20 12.67
C SER A 164 -16.96 11.12 13.52
N PRO A 165 -16.43 10.04 12.91
CA PRO A 165 -15.71 8.98 13.62
C PRO A 165 -14.29 9.39 14.03
N TYR A 166 -13.85 10.59 13.68
CA TYR A 166 -12.44 11.01 13.80
C TYR A 166 -12.14 11.85 15.04
N VAL A 167 -13.14 12.21 15.86
CA VAL A 167 -13.02 13.12 17.00
C VAL A 167 -11.93 12.67 17.98
N GLU A 168 -12.02 11.43 18.48
CA GLU A 168 -11.05 10.89 19.45
C GLU A 168 -9.65 10.82 18.84
N ARG A 169 -9.54 10.30 17.63
CA ARG A 169 -8.27 10.19 16.93
C ARG A 169 -7.58 11.53 16.74
N LEU A 170 -8.33 12.57 16.36
CA LEU A 170 -7.80 13.93 16.16
C LEU A 170 -7.41 14.60 17.48
N SER A 171 -8.08 14.30 18.61
CA SER A 171 -7.73 14.84 19.92
C SER A 171 -6.33 14.40 20.37
N ASP A 172 -5.97 13.16 20.08
CA ASP A 172 -4.71 12.55 20.50
C ASP A 172 -3.58 12.76 19.48
N TRP A 173 -3.94 13.02 18.24
CA TRP A 173 -2.99 13.16 17.14
C TRP A 173 -2.47 14.60 17.02
N LYS A 174 -1.30 14.86 17.59
CA LYS A 174 -0.68 16.18 17.48
C LYS A 174 -0.21 16.44 16.04
N PRO A 175 -0.32 17.72 15.57
CA PRO A 175 0.28 18.11 14.30
C PRO A 175 1.78 17.83 14.28
N ASP A 176 2.25 17.23 13.20
CA ASP A 176 3.66 16.97 12.93
C ASP A 176 4.02 17.58 11.56
N PRO A 177 4.64 18.77 11.54
CA PRO A 177 5.04 19.43 10.29
C PRO A 177 6.06 18.64 9.48
N VAL A 178 6.91 17.83 10.13
CA VAL A 178 7.91 17.00 9.44
C VAL A 178 7.20 15.88 8.68
N HIS A 179 6.26 15.21 9.33
CA HIS A 179 5.46 14.18 8.68
C HIS A 179 4.56 14.77 7.56
N ALA A 180 3.94 15.92 7.80
CA ALA A 180 3.12 16.60 6.80
C ALA A 180 3.93 16.98 5.54
N ALA A 181 5.19 17.40 5.70
CA ALA A 181 6.08 17.76 4.60
C ALA A 181 6.49 16.56 3.72
N ARG A 182 6.29 15.32 4.18
CA ARG A 182 6.56 14.11 3.39
C ARG A 182 5.53 13.90 2.27
N VAL A 183 4.34 14.45 2.38
CA VAL A 183 3.34 14.38 1.30
C VAL A 183 3.76 15.34 0.18
N THR A 184 4.45 14.82 -0.81
CA THR A 184 4.98 15.58 -1.96
C THR A 184 4.11 15.47 -3.20
N THR A 185 3.20 14.47 -3.23
CA THR A 185 2.42 14.13 -4.41
C THR A 185 0.99 13.82 -4.02
N ARG A 186 0.01 14.49 -4.65
CA ARG A 186 -1.43 14.32 -4.41
C ARG A 186 -2.14 14.02 -5.72
N VAL A 187 -2.41 12.74 -5.97
CA VAL A 187 -3.01 12.27 -7.23
C VAL A 187 -4.51 12.40 -7.20
N PRO A 188 -5.13 13.24 -8.05
CA PRO A 188 -6.58 13.35 -8.16
C PRO A 188 -7.18 12.04 -8.68
N CYS A 189 -8.01 11.38 -7.89
CA CYS A 189 -8.57 10.08 -8.22
C CYS A 189 -9.95 9.80 -7.62
N ALA A 190 -10.67 10.86 -7.19
CA ALA A 190 -11.98 10.75 -6.55
C ALA A 190 -13.02 9.96 -7.39
N GLU A 191 -12.92 10.02 -8.71
CA GLU A 191 -13.80 9.26 -9.62
C GLU A 191 -13.64 7.74 -9.48
N TYR A 192 -12.45 7.27 -9.03
CA TYR A 192 -12.15 5.85 -8.81
C TYR A 192 -12.47 5.35 -7.40
N PHE A 193 -12.85 6.22 -6.47
CA PHE A 193 -13.20 5.81 -5.10
C PHE A 193 -14.31 4.75 -5.04
N PRO A 194 -15.35 4.78 -5.91
CA PRO A 194 -16.32 3.69 -5.94
C PRO A 194 -15.73 2.32 -6.32
N VAL A 195 -14.68 2.31 -7.15
CA VAL A 195 -13.97 1.08 -7.54
C VAL A 195 -13.09 0.61 -6.38
N ARG A 196 -12.37 1.54 -5.73
CA ARG A 196 -11.60 1.28 -4.50
C ARG A 196 -12.48 0.63 -3.42
N ASP A 197 -13.64 1.21 -3.13
CA ASP A 197 -14.53 0.74 -2.09
C ASP A 197 -15.08 -0.67 -2.40
N LYS A 198 -15.40 -0.95 -3.67
CA LYS A 198 -15.77 -2.31 -4.11
C LYS A 198 -14.63 -3.31 -3.94
N ALA A 199 -13.40 -2.92 -4.24
CA ALA A 199 -12.22 -3.78 -4.07
C ALA A 199 -11.94 -4.04 -2.58
N LEU A 200 -12.10 -3.02 -1.71
CA LEU A 200 -12.01 -3.19 -0.26
C LEU A 200 -13.06 -4.19 0.25
N LEU A 201 -14.32 -4.06 -0.16
CA LEU A 201 -15.41 -4.97 0.23
C LEU A 201 -15.19 -6.41 -0.27
N ALA A 202 -14.38 -6.62 -1.31
CA ALA A 202 -14.01 -7.96 -1.74
C ALA A 202 -13.12 -8.69 -0.71
N HIS A 203 -12.42 -7.96 0.16
CA HIS A 203 -11.66 -8.50 1.30
C HIS A 203 -12.56 -8.73 2.51
N ALA A 204 -13.59 -9.55 2.35
CA ALA A 204 -14.68 -9.71 3.31
C ALA A 204 -14.22 -10.16 4.70
N THR A 205 -13.10 -10.91 4.84
CA THR A 205 -12.53 -11.29 6.13
C THR A 205 -11.89 -10.12 6.88
N GLN A 206 -11.52 -9.04 6.17
CA GLN A 206 -10.80 -7.89 6.72
C GLN A 206 -11.66 -6.64 6.80
N ILE A 207 -12.70 -6.54 5.99
CA ILE A 207 -13.51 -5.34 5.84
C ILE A 207 -14.94 -5.62 6.30
N ASP A 208 -15.32 -4.97 7.38
CA ASP A 208 -16.71 -4.88 7.82
C ASP A 208 -17.39 -3.75 7.02
N PRO A 209 -18.46 -4.03 6.25
CA PRO A 209 -19.21 -3.01 5.51
C PRO A 209 -19.80 -1.89 6.40
N GLU A 210 -20.05 -2.17 7.67
CA GLU A 210 -20.56 -1.22 8.67
C GLU A 210 -19.44 -0.67 9.57
N GLY A 211 -18.19 -1.04 9.27
CA GLY A 211 -17.03 -0.70 10.07
C GLY A 211 -16.43 0.70 9.78
N PRO A 212 -15.33 1.03 10.46
CA PRO A 212 -14.74 2.37 10.41
C PRO A 212 -14.28 2.82 9.03
N TRP A 213 -13.98 1.89 8.11
CA TRP A 213 -13.57 2.21 6.75
C TRP A 213 -14.62 2.95 5.94
N PHE A 214 -15.91 2.70 6.22
CA PHE A 214 -17.06 3.29 5.54
C PHE A 214 -17.84 4.28 6.40
N ALA A 215 -17.35 4.60 7.60
CA ALA A 215 -17.98 5.58 8.50
C ALA A 215 -18.03 6.99 7.90
N CYS A 216 -17.04 7.36 7.07
CA CYS A 216 -17.11 8.59 6.27
C CYS A 216 -17.83 8.28 4.93
N PRO A 217 -18.95 8.96 4.63
CA PRO A 217 -19.66 8.74 3.39
C PRO A 217 -18.82 9.03 2.15
N LEU A 218 -18.95 8.20 1.11
CA LEU A 218 -18.15 8.30 -0.12
C LEU A 218 -18.16 9.71 -0.73
N HIS A 219 -19.32 10.36 -0.80
CA HIS A 219 -19.43 11.71 -1.37
C HIS A 219 -18.68 12.77 -0.57
N VAL A 220 -18.59 12.60 0.77
CA VAL A 220 -17.77 13.45 1.63
C VAL A 220 -16.30 13.24 1.34
N HIS A 221 -15.87 12.00 1.22
CA HIS A 221 -14.50 11.66 0.86
C HIS A 221 -14.10 12.27 -0.49
N GLN A 222 -14.97 12.12 -1.51
CA GLN A 222 -14.75 12.66 -2.84
C GLN A 222 -14.66 14.19 -2.88
N SER A 223 -15.39 14.90 -2.00
CA SER A 223 -15.41 16.37 -1.98
C SER A 223 -14.31 16.97 -1.09
N ALA A 224 -14.08 16.39 0.08
CA ALA A 224 -13.15 16.94 1.06
C ALA A 224 -11.70 16.54 0.82
N TRP A 225 -11.47 15.34 0.28
CA TRP A 225 -10.13 14.84 -0.02
C TRP A 225 -10.12 13.97 -1.29
N PRO A 226 -10.11 14.60 -2.48
CA PRO A 226 -10.28 13.91 -3.77
C PRO A 226 -9.02 13.20 -4.28
N THR A 227 -7.96 13.07 -3.45
CA THR A 227 -6.65 12.54 -3.84
C THR A 227 -6.26 11.31 -3.04
N GLU A 228 -5.36 10.52 -3.62
CA GLU A 228 -4.48 9.62 -2.86
C GLU A 228 -3.09 10.24 -2.82
N ASP A 229 -2.44 10.11 -1.66
CA ASP A 229 -1.28 10.91 -1.30
C ASP A 229 -0.03 10.04 -1.17
N TYR A 230 1.10 10.60 -1.66
CA TYR A 230 2.38 9.88 -1.73
C TYR A 230 3.54 10.79 -1.35
N GLU A 231 4.64 10.16 -0.95
CA GLU A 231 5.96 10.74 -0.86
C GLU A 231 6.80 10.27 -2.04
N LEU A 232 7.40 11.19 -2.79
CA LEU A 232 8.41 10.85 -3.77
C LEU A 232 9.72 10.47 -3.05
N ALA A 233 9.98 9.19 -2.91
CA ALA A 233 11.14 8.67 -2.20
C ALA A 233 12.41 8.66 -3.07
N ARG A 234 12.28 8.36 -4.36
CA ARG A 234 13.35 8.37 -5.36
C ARG A 234 12.83 8.85 -6.70
N SER A 235 13.62 9.65 -7.40
CA SER A 235 13.38 10.02 -8.80
C SER A 235 14.69 10.03 -9.57
N LEU A 236 14.70 9.40 -10.75
CA LEU A 236 15.78 9.43 -11.73
C LEU A 236 15.43 10.36 -12.91
N VAL A 237 14.30 11.05 -12.82
CA VAL A 237 13.87 12.09 -13.75
C VAL A 237 13.68 13.41 -13.01
N GLU A 238 13.78 14.52 -13.72
CA GLU A 238 13.48 15.83 -13.14
C GLU A 238 11.98 15.97 -12.90
N VAL A 239 11.61 16.50 -11.73
CA VAL A 239 10.24 16.75 -11.32
C VAL A 239 10.16 18.06 -10.53
N GLU A 240 9.02 18.77 -10.63
CA GLU A 240 8.69 19.90 -9.77
C GLU A 240 7.73 19.42 -8.65
N LEU A 241 8.05 19.76 -7.40
CA LEU A 241 7.23 19.42 -6.26
C LEU A 241 6.44 20.66 -5.77
N PRO A 242 5.20 20.52 -5.28
CA PRO A 242 4.42 19.27 -5.25
C PRO A 242 3.91 18.86 -6.64
N GLU A 243 3.76 17.54 -6.86
CA GLU A 243 3.21 17.00 -8.10
C GLU A 243 1.82 16.36 -7.87
N ASP A 244 1.06 16.19 -8.94
CA ASP A 244 -0.28 15.57 -8.94
C ASP A 244 -0.38 14.33 -9.85
N ASP A 245 0.76 13.92 -10.42
CA ASP A 245 0.86 12.78 -11.33
C ASP A 245 2.14 11.98 -11.04
N LEU A 246 1.98 10.69 -10.72
CA LEU A 246 3.12 9.78 -10.47
C LEU A 246 4.04 9.62 -11.69
N PHE A 247 3.56 9.92 -12.91
CA PHE A 247 4.32 9.81 -14.16
C PHE A 247 4.88 11.15 -14.65
N ALA A 248 4.77 12.22 -13.88
CA ALA A 248 5.42 13.50 -14.21
C ALA A 248 6.95 13.29 -14.39
N GLY A 249 7.54 13.90 -15.42
CA GLY A 249 8.93 13.71 -15.83
C GLY A 249 9.21 12.40 -16.59
N VAL A 250 8.41 11.35 -16.35
CA VAL A 250 8.55 10.06 -17.07
C VAL A 250 8.05 10.17 -18.51
N ARG A 251 6.89 10.80 -18.72
CA ARG A 251 6.30 10.95 -20.06
C ARG A 251 7.20 11.79 -20.95
N GLU A 252 7.73 12.88 -20.45
CA GLU A 252 8.63 13.78 -21.15
C GLU A 252 9.93 13.08 -21.57
N LEU A 253 10.47 12.23 -20.68
CA LEU A 253 11.65 11.42 -21.01
C LEU A 253 11.35 10.44 -22.15
N LEU A 254 10.22 9.72 -22.10
CA LEU A 254 9.85 8.72 -23.11
C LEU A 254 9.60 9.38 -24.48
N GLU A 255 8.92 10.52 -24.53
CA GLU A 255 8.71 11.31 -25.77
C GLU A 255 10.03 11.74 -26.41
N THR A 256 11.02 12.10 -25.56
CA THR A 256 12.36 12.50 -26.06
C THR A 256 13.14 11.30 -26.63
N MET A 257 12.90 10.09 -26.14
CA MET A 257 13.58 8.87 -26.63
C MET A 257 12.96 8.33 -27.93
N GLU A 258 11.71 8.67 -28.25
CA GLU A 258 11.01 8.26 -29.47
C GLU A 258 11.18 9.25 -30.64
N SER A 259 11.74 10.45 -30.38
CA SER A 259 11.99 11.50 -31.37
C SER A 259 13.41 11.46 -31.93
#